data_68e38ad9065a615c44cda3e8fd4d3e3b
#
_entry.id   68e38ad9065a615c44cda3e8fd4d3e3b
#
_cell.length_a   1.000
_cell.length_b   1.000
_cell.length_c   1.000
_cell.angle_alpha   90.00
_cell.angle_beta   90.00
_cell.angle_gamma   90.00
#
_symmetry.space_group_name_H-M   'P 1'
#
loop_
_entity.id
_entity.type
_entity.pdbx_description
1 polymer ?
#
loop_
_entity_poly.entity_id
_entity_poly.type
_entity_poly.pdbx_seq_one_letter_code
_entity_poly.pdbx_strand_id
1 'polypeptide(L)'
;EISECLVGSEMCIRDRCNALDCAIIHEKRLIDLPMLCEKLKDSHVIIYADAQAYQALEGRYPAELLEHAKAESFGTEFLDYKMAVKTVKSFEDALGHIQENSSKHSECIVTENKERAALFTKIVDAACVYTNVSTAFTDGAQFGLGAEIGISTQKLHARGPMGLEEITSYKWVIEGDGQTRRN
;
A
#
# COMPACT_ATOMS: atom_id res chain seq x y z
N GLU A 1 2.13 -6.98 -17.53
CA GLU A 1 2.88 -7.13 -16.24
C GLU A 1 2.50 -6.06 -15.22
N ILE A 2 2.41 -4.75 -15.61
CA ILE A 2 1.90 -3.70 -14.69
C ILE A 2 0.43 -3.93 -14.32
N SER A 3 -0.37 -4.42 -15.25
CA SER A 3 -1.79 -4.76 -15.02
C SER A 3 -1.97 -5.90 -14.03
N GLU A 4 -1.05 -6.86 -13.95
CA GLU A 4 -1.14 -7.98 -13.02
C GLU A 4 -0.94 -7.59 -11.56
N CYS A 5 -0.12 -6.57 -11.29
CA CYS A 5 0.05 -6.03 -9.93
C CYS A 5 -1.21 -5.30 -9.45
N LEU A 6 -1.93 -4.62 -10.36
CA LEU A 6 -3.24 -4.02 -10.07
C LEU A 6 -4.33 -5.08 -10.01
N VAL A 7 -4.30 -6.08 -10.90
CA VAL A 7 -5.25 -7.20 -10.97
C VAL A 7 -5.22 -8.07 -9.69
N GLY A 8 -4.06 -8.27 -9.10
CA GLY A 8 -3.97 -8.94 -7.79
C GLY A 8 -4.57 -8.11 -6.64
N SER A 9 -4.62 -6.79 -6.80
CA SER A 9 -5.25 -5.86 -5.86
C SER A 9 -6.77 -5.81 -5.98
N GLU A 10 -7.35 -6.18 -7.13
CA GLU A 10 -8.80 -6.16 -7.38
C GLU A 10 -9.59 -7.08 -6.43
N MET A 11 -9.02 -8.23 -6.07
CA MET A 11 -9.62 -9.10 -5.07
C MET A 11 -9.46 -8.58 -3.63
N CYS A 12 -8.69 -7.52 -3.43
CA CYS A 12 -8.35 -6.94 -2.15
C CYS A 12 -8.96 -5.53 -1.92
N ILE A 13 -9.72 -4.98 -2.86
CA ILE A 13 -10.52 -3.75 -2.69
C ILE A 13 -11.78 -4.08 -1.88
N ARG A 14 -11.64 -4.79 -0.76
CA ARG A 14 -12.78 -5.19 0.05
C ARG A 14 -12.36 -5.38 1.49
N ASP A 15 -12.89 -4.59 2.40
CA ASP A 15 -12.82 -4.77 3.86
C ASP A 15 -11.43 -5.10 4.45
N ARG A 16 -10.34 -4.76 3.75
CA ARG A 16 -9.00 -5.11 4.17
C ARG A 16 -8.08 -3.90 4.20
N CYS A 17 -7.35 -3.77 5.28
CA CYS A 17 -6.37 -2.71 5.49
C CYS A 17 -5.19 -2.72 4.51
N ASN A 18 -4.97 -3.83 3.78
CA ASN A 18 -3.94 -3.97 2.74
C ASN A 18 -4.48 -3.74 1.32
N ALA A 19 -5.73 -3.29 1.19
CA ALA A 19 -6.37 -2.95 -0.08
C ALA A 19 -5.71 -1.74 -0.75
N LEU A 20 -5.94 -1.59 -2.06
CA LEU A 20 -5.47 -0.44 -2.82
C LEU A 20 -6.42 0.75 -2.61
N ASP A 21 -6.09 1.66 -1.71
CA ASP A 21 -6.86 2.88 -1.46
C ASP A 21 -6.53 4.00 -2.43
N CYS A 22 -5.27 4.13 -2.86
CA CYS A 22 -4.83 5.16 -3.77
C CYS A 22 -3.81 4.66 -4.79
N ALA A 23 -4.11 4.86 -6.07
CA ALA A 23 -3.18 4.64 -7.17
C ALA A 23 -2.54 5.97 -7.59
N ILE A 24 -1.21 6.06 -7.53
CA ILE A 24 -0.46 7.21 -7.99
C ILE A 24 0.10 6.92 -9.37
N ILE A 25 -0.29 7.74 -10.36
CA ILE A 25 0.10 7.56 -11.76
C ILE A 25 0.88 8.76 -12.28
N HIS A 26 1.97 8.50 -13.02
CA HIS A 26 2.70 9.57 -13.70
C HIS A 26 1.89 10.12 -14.86
N GLU A 27 1.86 11.45 -15.07
CA GLU A 27 1.08 12.13 -16.12
C GLU A 27 1.29 11.54 -17.53
N LYS A 28 2.52 11.12 -17.85
CA LYS A 28 2.86 10.48 -19.15
C LYS A 28 2.25 9.09 -19.33
N ARG A 29 1.72 8.49 -18.28
CA ARG A 29 1.10 7.17 -18.28
C ARG A 29 -0.42 7.20 -18.13
N LEU A 30 -1.01 8.40 -18.13
CA LEU A 30 -2.48 8.56 -18.07
C LEU A 30 -3.19 7.87 -19.23
N ILE A 31 -2.52 7.70 -20.36
CA ILE A 31 -3.05 6.98 -21.52
C ILE A 31 -3.34 5.49 -21.21
N ASP A 32 -2.61 4.92 -20.27
CA ASP A 32 -2.77 3.51 -19.85
C ASP A 32 -3.83 3.33 -18.78
N LEU A 33 -4.23 4.43 -18.11
CA LEU A 33 -5.14 4.38 -16.97
C LEU A 33 -6.48 3.68 -17.26
N PRO A 34 -7.15 3.90 -18.40
CA PRO A 34 -8.38 3.18 -18.72
C PRO A 34 -8.20 1.66 -18.80
N MET A 35 -7.07 1.21 -19.35
CA MET A 35 -6.73 -0.21 -19.44
C MET A 35 -6.43 -0.79 -18.04
N LEU A 36 -5.73 -0.04 -17.20
CA LEU A 36 -5.41 -0.45 -15.83
C LEU A 36 -6.67 -0.58 -14.97
N CYS A 37 -7.69 0.26 -15.23
CA CYS A 37 -8.96 0.24 -14.49
C CYS A 37 -10.02 -0.68 -15.12
N GLU A 38 -9.71 -1.39 -16.23
CA GLU A 38 -10.72 -2.14 -16.99
C GLU A 38 -11.48 -3.15 -16.14
N LYS A 39 -10.75 -3.96 -15.38
CA LYS A 39 -11.35 -5.01 -14.54
C LYS A 39 -12.06 -4.49 -13.30
N LEU A 40 -11.76 -3.27 -12.86
CA LEU A 40 -12.42 -2.64 -11.73
C LEU A 40 -13.91 -2.38 -11.99
N LYS A 41 -14.30 -2.28 -13.26
CA LYS A 41 -15.71 -2.14 -13.68
C LYS A 41 -16.55 -3.33 -13.25
N ASP A 42 -16.01 -4.55 -13.36
CA ASP A 42 -16.71 -5.79 -13.03
C ASP A 42 -17.06 -5.85 -11.55
N SER A 43 -16.22 -5.26 -10.71
CA SER A 43 -16.43 -5.15 -9.27
C SER A 43 -17.14 -3.85 -8.83
N HIS A 44 -17.60 -3.02 -9.78
CA HIS A 44 -18.28 -1.75 -9.52
C HIS A 44 -17.47 -0.80 -8.61
N VAL A 45 -16.15 -0.74 -8.79
CA VAL A 45 -15.30 0.13 -7.98
C VAL A 45 -15.55 1.60 -8.31
N ILE A 46 -15.83 2.41 -7.30
CA ILE A 46 -15.93 3.87 -7.45
C ILE A 46 -14.52 4.45 -7.44
N ILE A 47 -14.19 5.22 -8.47
CA ILE A 47 -12.91 5.88 -8.61
C ILE A 47 -13.05 7.38 -8.34
N TYR A 48 -12.37 7.86 -7.30
CA TYR A 48 -12.18 9.28 -7.01
C TYR A 48 -10.91 9.76 -7.71
N ALA A 49 -11.03 10.40 -8.84
CA ALA A 49 -9.92 10.80 -9.70
C ALA A 49 -9.61 12.30 -9.59
N ASP A 50 -8.33 12.68 -9.56
CA ASP A 50 -7.97 14.08 -9.75
C ASP A 50 -8.33 14.54 -11.18
N ALA A 51 -8.22 15.84 -11.45
CA ALA A 51 -8.71 16.41 -12.70
C ALA A 51 -8.12 15.75 -13.95
N GLN A 52 -6.83 15.38 -13.93
CA GLN A 52 -6.16 14.78 -15.09
C GLN A 52 -6.54 13.30 -15.26
N ALA A 53 -6.59 12.56 -14.15
CA ALA A 53 -7.03 11.18 -14.16
C ALA A 53 -8.51 11.06 -14.53
N TYR A 54 -9.34 12.00 -14.07
CA TYR A 54 -10.76 12.06 -14.44
C TYR A 54 -10.93 12.21 -15.95
N GLN A 55 -10.24 13.18 -16.57
CA GLN A 55 -10.27 13.37 -18.01
C GLN A 55 -9.80 12.13 -18.80
N ALA A 56 -8.82 11.40 -18.27
CA ALA A 56 -8.32 10.18 -18.91
C ALA A 56 -9.34 9.03 -18.85
N LEU A 57 -10.17 8.99 -17.81
CA LEU A 57 -11.19 7.95 -17.57
C LEU A 57 -12.57 8.32 -18.16
N GLU A 58 -12.83 9.60 -18.36
CA GLU A 58 -14.12 10.08 -18.88
C GLU A 58 -14.48 9.42 -20.22
N GLY A 59 -15.69 8.86 -20.30
CA GLY A 59 -16.16 8.11 -21.47
C GLY A 59 -15.51 6.73 -21.66
N ARG A 60 -14.57 6.32 -20.78
CA ARG A 60 -13.89 5.02 -20.81
C ARG A 60 -14.13 4.17 -19.57
N TYR A 61 -14.55 4.80 -18.49
CA TYR A 61 -15.02 4.17 -17.24
C TYR A 61 -16.50 4.52 -17.04
N PRO A 62 -17.33 3.67 -16.38
CA PRO A 62 -18.74 3.97 -16.13
C PRO A 62 -18.89 5.29 -15.40
N ALA A 63 -19.77 6.17 -15.93
CA ALA A 63 -19.92 7.53 -15.41
C ALA A 63 -20.45 7.57 -13.97
N GLU A 64 -21.25 6.58 -13.60
CA GLU A 64 -21.82 6.41 -12.25
C GLU A 64 -20.80 5.92 -11.21
N LEU A 65 -19.64 5.44 -11.68
CA LEU A 65 -18.54 4.95 -10.83
C LEU A 65 -17.32 5.88 -10.87
N LEU A 66 -17.39 7.03 -11.54
CA LEU A 66 -16.29 7.97 -11.68
C LEU A 66 -16.66 9.30 -11.04
N GLU A 67 -15.92 9.68 -10.01
CA GLU A 67 -16.12 10.91 -9.26
C GLU A 67 -14.84 11.76 -9.20
N HIS A 68 -15.00 13.07 -8.99
CA HIS A 68 -13.86 13.95 -8.73
C HIS A 68 -13.33 13.74 -7.31
N ALA A 69 -12.02 13.52 -7.19
CA ALA A 69 -11.37 13.44 -5.89
C ALA A 69 -11.41 14.78 -5.16
N LYS A 70 -11.60 14.71 -3.86
CA LYS A 70 -11.38 15.80 -2.91
C LYS A 70 -10.04 15.60 -2.18
N ALA A 71 -9.60 16.58 -1.43
CA ALA A 71 -8.33 16.48 -0.69
C ALA A 71 -8.30 15.27 0.24
N GLU A 72 -9.39 15.04 0.96
CA GLU A 72 -9.55 13.92 1.89
C GLU A 72 -9.59 12.55 1.22
N SER A 73 -9.93 12.47 -0.08
CA SER A 73 -10.00 11.20 -0.81
C SER A 73 -8.64 10.48 -0.87
N PHE A 74 -7.53 11.21 -0.81
CA PHE A 74 -6.19 10.63 -0.97
C PHE A 74 -5.60 10.00 0.30
N GLY A 75 -6.15 10.34 1.48
CA GLY A 75 -5.73 9.77 2.76
C GLY A 75 -6.82 8.95 3.44
N THR A 76 -7.86 8.57 2.70
CA THR A 76 -8.98 7.80 3.22
C THR A 76 -8.77 6.32 3.00
N GLU A 77 -8.84 5.53 4.07
CA GLU A 77 -9.02 4.09 4.00
C GLU A 77 -10.51 3.82 3.76
N PHE A 78 -10.85 3.40 2.54
CA PHE A 78 -12.26 3.33 2.14
C PHE A 78 -12.99 2.12 2.72
N LEU A 79 -12.33 1.01 2.97
CA LEU A 79 -12.91 -0.26 3.43
C LEU A 79 -14.15 -0.69 2.60
N ASP A 80 -14.13 -0.36 1.31
CA ASP A 80 -15.22 -0.57 0.36
C ASP A 80 -14.66 -0.66 -1.06
N TYR A 81 -15.50 -0.96 -2.05
CA TYR A 81 -15.13 -0.92 -3.48
C TYR A 81 -14.93 0.53 -3.96
N LYS A 82 -13.93 1.19 -3.42
CA LYS A 82 -13.59 2.58 -3.70
C LYS A 82 -12.09 2.74 -3.72
N MET A 83 -11.60 3.64 -4.57
CA MET A 83 -10.20 4.02 -4.57
C MET A 83 -10.03 5.45 -5.07
N ALA A 84 -8.91 6.07 -4.73
CA ALA A 84 -8.48 7.33 -5.30
C ALA A 84 -7.44 7.14 -6.40
N VAL A 85 -7.39 8.07 -7.37
CA VAL A 85 -6.33 8.14 -8.38
C VAL A 85 -5.70 9.52 -8.37
N LYS A 86 -4.40 9.57 -8.11
CA LYS A 86 -3.58 10.78 -8.08
C LYS A 86 -2.61 10.82 -9.24
N THR A 87 -2.61 11.92 -10.00
CA THR A 87 -1.63 12.18 -11.05
C THR A 87 -0.44 12.95 -10.50
N VAL A 88 0.77 12.56 -10.88
CA VAL A 88 2.03 13.19 -10.50
C VAL A 88 2.92 13.45 -11.71
N LYS A 89 3.85 14.40 -11.61
CA LYS A 89 4.77 14.77 -12.70
C LYS A 89 6.16 14.17 -12.53
N SER A 90 6.49 13.72 -11.33
CA SER A 90 7.80 13.19 -10.99
C SER A 90 7.72 12.12 -9.92
N PHE A 91 8.82 11.40 -9.74
CA PHE A 91 8.99 10.46 -8.64
C PHE A 91 8.98 11.18 -7.29
N GLU A 92 9.59 12.36 -7.23
CA GLU A 92 9.66 13.21 -6.05
C GLU A 92 8.26 13.70 -5.63
N ASP A 93 7.40 14.05 -6.60
CA ASP A 93 5.98 14.39 -6.33
C ASP A 93 5.22 13.18 -5.75
N ALA A 94 5.48 11.97 -6.27
CA ALA A 94 4.87 10.76 -5.73
C ALA A 94 5.31 10.50 -4.28
N LEU A 95 6.60 10.64 -3.98
CA LEU A 95 7.11 10.51 -2.61
C LEU A 95 6.51 11.54 -1.66
N GLY A 96 6.38 12.80 -2.10
CA GLY A 96 5.72 13.86 -1.32
C GLY A 96 4.27 13.52 -1.02
N HIS A 97 3.53 13.06 -2.03
CA HIS A 97 2.14 12.65 -1.87
C HIS A 97 1.99 11.48 -0.88
N ILE A 98 2.84 10.46 -0.97
CA ILE A 98 2.87 9.33 -0.03
C ILE A 98 3.18 9.83 1.39
N GLN A 99 4.16 10.71 1.55
CA GLN A 99 4.53 11.24 2.85
C GLN A 99 3.37 11.97 3.56
N GLU A 100 2.54 12.69 2.79
CA GLU A 100 1.43 13.48 3.29
C GLU A 100 0.17 12.65 3.55
N ASN A 101 -0.09 11.61 2.75
CA ASN A 101 -1.40 10.94 2.71
C ASN A 101 -1.36 9.45 3.13
N SER A 102 -0.18 8.85 3.28
CA SER A 102 -0.06 7.43 3.62
C SER A 102 -0.56 7.11 5.03
N SER A 103 -1.29 6.01 5.16
CA SER A 103 -1.60 5.38 6.47
C SER A 103 -0.35 4.78 7.14
N LYS A 104 0.77 4.69 6.42
CA LYS A 104 2.02 4.01 6.79
C LYS A 104 1.88 2.49 6.95
N HIS A 105 0.83 1.95 6.40
CA HIS A 105 0.59 0.51 6.40
C HIS A 105 1.40 -0.19 5.31
N SER A 106 1.07 -0.01 4.06
CA SER A 106 1.70 -0.70 2.93
C SER A 106 1.80 0.23 1.72
N GLU A 107 3.01 0.33 1.18
CA GLU A 107 3.28 1.14 -0.01
C GLU A 107 3.99 0.29 -1.07
N CYS A 108 3.65 0.51 -2.32
CA CYS A 108 4.23 -0.23 -3.43
C CYS A 108 4.67 0.69 -4.58
N ILE A 109 5.84 0.42 -5.14
CA ILE A 109 6.24 0.98 -6.42
C ILE A 109 6.21 -0.08 -7.52
N VAL A 110 5.65 0.26 -8.67
CA VAL A 110 5.69 -0.56 -9.89
C VAL A 110 6.64 0.09 -10.88
N THR A 111 7.81 -0.50 -11.07
CA THR A 111 8.87 0.06 -11.90
C THR A 111 9.87 -1.00 -12.37
N GLU A 112 10.41 -0.84 -13.58
CA GLU A 112 11.56 -1.61 -14.07
C GLU A 112 12.90 -0.98 -13.69
N ASN A 113 12.89 0.28 -13.24
CA ASN A 113 14.09 1.00 -12.83
C ASN A 113 14.54 0.56 -11.43
N LYS A 114 15.61 -0.25 -11.37
CA LYS A 114 16.15 -0.82 -10.14
C LYS A 114 16.65 0.24 -9.15
N GLU A 115 17.19 1.36 -9.64
CA GLU A 115 17.67 2.45 -8.79
C GLU A 115 16.50 3.15 -8.10
N ARG A 116 15.41 3.42 -8.85
CA ARG A 116 14.18 4.01 -8.30
C ARG A 116 13.51 3.05 -7.32
N ALA A 117 13.47 1.76 -7.61
CA ALA A 117 12.95 0.74 -6.69
C ALA A 117 13.74 0.74 -5.36
N ALA A 118 15.08 0.69 -5.43
CA ALA A 118 15.94 0.72 -4.26
C ALA A 118 15.80 2.03 -3.46
N LEU A 119 15.68 3.17 -4.15
CA LEU A 119 15.48 4.46 -3.50
C LEU A 119 14.11 4.53 -2.81
N PHE A 120 13.06 4.05 -3.45
CA PHE A 120 11.72 3.98 -2.89
C PHE A 120 11.68 3.17 -1.59
N THR A 121 12.21 1.95 -1.61
CA THR A 121 12.22 1.08 -0.43
C THR A 121 13.07 1.64 0.73
N LYS A 122 14.04 2.51 0.43
CA LYS A 122 14.87 3.17 1.44
C LYS A 122 14.20 4.40 2.06
N ILE A 123 13.44 5.17 1.28
CA ILE A 123 12.89 6.47 1.70
C ILE A 123 11.50 6.33 2.29
N VAL A 124 10.66 5.46 1.72
CA VAL A 124 9.25 5.37 2.14
C VAL A 124 9.15 4.77 3.54
N ASP A 125 8.47 5.51 4.41
CA ASP A 125 8.24 5.13 5.80
C ASP A 125 6.86 4.48 5.97
N ALA A 126 6.77 3.21 5.59
CA ALA A 126 5.61 2.37 5.84
C ALA A 126 6.01 1.08 6.56
N ALA A 127 5.04 0.38 7.13
CA ALA A 127 5.27 -0.90 7.80
C ALA A 127 5.74 -1.96 6.80
N CYS A 128 5.16 -1.95 5.59
CA CYS A 128 5.55 -2.83 4.48
C CYS A 128 5.80 -1.99 3.23
N VAL A 129 6.94 -2.18 2.58
CA VAL A 129 7.30 -1.46 1.36
C VAL A 129 7.65 -2.47 0.27
N TYR A 130 6.93 -2.39 -0.83
CA TYR A 130 6.96 -3.36 -1.91
C TYR A 130 7.50 -2.80 -3.21
N THR A 131 8.03 -3.68 -4.04
CA THR A 131 8.41 -3.40 -5.41
C THR A 131 7.81 -4.45 -6.33
N ASN A 132 7.00 -4.04 -7.31
CA ASN A 132 6.42 -4.89 -8.35
C ASN A 132 5.59 -6.08 -7.81
N VAL A 133 4.93 -5.90 -6.67
CA VAL A 133 4.07 -6.90 -6.05
C VAL A 133 2.91 -6.23 -5.34
N SER A 134 1.78 -6.90 -5.21
CA SER A 134 0.58 -6.34 -4.56
C SER A 134 0.79 -6.12 -3.07
N THR A 135 0.22 -5.04 -2.52
CA THR A 135 0.11 -4.78 -1.08
C THR A 135 -0.73 -5.82 -0.34
N ALA A 136 -1.54 -6.59 -1.06
CA ALA A 136 -2.31 -7.72 -0.54
C ALA A 136 -1.46 -8.81 0.14
N PHE A 137 -0.15 -8.84 -0.14
CA PHE A 137 0.79 -9.71 0.56
C PHE A 137 1.09 -9.27 1.99
N THR A 138 0.64 -8.10 2.44
CA THR A 138 0.71 -7.72 3.86
C THR A 138 -0.34 -8.51 4.64
N ASP A 139 0.03 -9.70 5.05
CA ASP A 139 -0.84 -10.68 5.71
C ASP A 139 0.02 -11.62 6.53
N GLY A 140 -0.39 -11.91 7.76
CA GLY A 140 0.39 -12.74 8.69
C GLY A 140 0.61 -14.16 8.18
N ALA A 141 -0.32 -14.74 7.45
CA ALA A 141 -0.15 -16.06 6.85
C ALA A 141 0.86 -16.02 5.70
N GLN A 142 0.83 -14.97 4.88
CA GLN A 142 1.81 -14.77 3.80
C GLN A 142 3.22 -14.52 4.35
N PHE A 143 3.34 -13.88 5.52
CA PHE A 143 4.61 -13.67 6.21
C PHE A 143 5.08 -14.89 7.01
N GLY A 144 4.30 -15.96 7.06
CA GLY A 144 4.66 -17.19 7.77
C GLY A 144 4.50 -17.12 9.29
N LEU A 145 3.72 -16.15 9.81
CA LEU A 145 3.51 -15.95 11.23
C LEU A 145 2.48 -16.93 11.83
N GLY A 146 1.81 -17.72 10.98
CA GLY A 146 0.80 -18.72 11.38
C GLY A 146 -0.55 -18.12 11.79
N ALA A 147 -0.56 -16.92 12.32
CA ALA A 147 -1.76 -16.16 12.67
C ALA A 147 -1.48 -14.66 12.54
N GLU A 148 -2.51 -13.86 12.45
CA GLU A 148 -2.42 -12.40 12.50
C GLU A 148 -3.44 -11.86 13.52
N ILE A 149 -2.96 -11.06 14.46
CA ILE A 149 -3.78 -10.38 15.45
C ILE A 149 -4.14 -8.97 14.96
N GLY A 150 -3.29 -8.44 14.12
CA GLY A 150 -3.43 -7.13 13.50
C GLY A 150 -2.15 -6.69 12.80
N ILE A 151 -2.17 -5.52 12.19
CA ILE A 151 -1.02 -4.92 11.51
C ILE A 151 -0.71 -3.58 12.17
N SER A 152 0.50 -3.44 12.69
CA SER A 152 0.93 -2.24 13.39
C SER A 152 1.73 -1.32 12.46
N THR A 153 1.40 -0.03 12.47
CA THR A 153 2.20 1.02 11.82
C THR A 153 3.15 1.73 12.80
N GLN A 154 3.15 1.32 14.07
CA GLN A 154 3.96 1.91 15.14
C GLN A 154 5.45 1.63 14.96
N LYS A 155 6.29 2.45 15.64
CA LYS A 155 7.76 2.28 15.63
C LYS A 155 8.35 1.93 17.00
N LEU A 156 7.55 2.03 18.05
CA LEU A 156 7.97 1.75 19.44
C LEU A 156 7.71 0.31 19.88
N HIS A 157 7.08 -0.49 19.04
CA HIS A 157 6.73 -1.90 19.27
C HIS A 157 6.89 -2.65 17.93
N ALA A 158 6.33 -3.86 17.84
CA ALA A 158 6.27 -4.58 16.58
C ALA A 158 5.64 -3.72 15.47
N ARG A 159 6.13 -3.85 14.25
CA ARG A 159 5.68 -3.11 13.08
C ARG A 159 5.39 -4.07 11.94
N GLY A 160 4.27 -3.86 11.24
CA GLY A 160 3.75 -4.78 10.23
C GLY A 160 2.80 -5.80 10.82
N PRO A 161 2.55 -6.92 10.13
CA PRO A 161 1.74 -8.01 10.63
C PRO A 161 2.28 -8.54 11.96
N MET A 162 1.39 -8.77 12.93
CA MET A 162 1.73 -9.25 14.27
C MET A 162 1.14 -10.64 14.50
N GLY A 163 2.01 -11.59 14.80
CA GLY A 163 1.66 -12.95 15.21
C GLY A 163 1.83 -13.18 16.70
N LEU A 164 2.10 -14.41 17.07
CA LEU A 164 2.24 -14.81 18.47
C LEU A 164 3.46 -14.18 19.14
N GLU A 165 4.56 -14.05 18.44
CA GLU A 165 5.81 -13.51 18.98
C GLU A 165 5.66 -12.06 19.44
N GLU A 166 4.94 -11.24 18.66
CA GLU A 166 4.76 -9.80 18.91
C GLU A 166 3.90 -9.51 20.13
N ILE A 167 3.05 -10.45 20.57
CA ILE A 167 2.19 -10.29 21.74
C ILE A 167 2.75 -10.96 22.98
N THR A 168 3.90 -11.63 22.86
CA THR A 168 4.58 -12.27 23.98
C THR A 168 5.83 -11.50 24.37
N SER A 169 6.35 -11.78 25.56
CA SER A 169 7.64 -11.29 26.00
C SER A 169 8.48 -12.43 26.55
N TYR A 170 9.76 -12.22 26.65
CA TYR A 170 10.70 -13.20 27.16
C TYR A 170 11.31 -12.72 28.47
N LYS A 171 11.83 -13.66 29.26
CA LYS A 171 12.69 -13.39 30.39
C LYS A 171 14.01 -14.13 30.23
N TRP A 172 15.06 -13.51 30.66
CA TRP A 172 16.34 -14.19 30.78
C TRP A 172 16.36 -15.03 32.05
N VAL A 173 16.72 -16.31 31.94
CA VAL A 173 17.00 -17.18 33.06
C VAL A 173 18.49 -17.43 33.09
N ILE A 174 19.16 -16.97 34.13
CA ILE A 174 20.60 -17.06 34.27
C ILE A 174 20.89 -17.91 35.52
N GLU A 175 21.53 -19.03 35.29
CA GLU A 175 21.95 -19.93 36.37
C GLU A 175 23.48 -19.86 36.47
N GLY A 176 24.00 -19.77 37.65
CA GLY A 176 25.43 -19.68 37.91
C GLY A 176 25.87 -20.53 39.08
N ASP A 177 27.15 -20.78 39.18
CA ASP A 177 27.81 -21.54 40.27
C ASP A 177 28.85 -20.65 40.97
N GLY A 178 28.40 -19.47 41.41
CA GLY A 178 29.24 -18.54 42.18
C GLY A 178 30.23 -17.73 41.37
N GLN A 179 30.10 -17.68 40.03
CA GLN A 179 30.97 -16.87 39.16
C GLN A 179 30.79 -15.38 39.45
N THR A 180 31.92 -14.65 39.51
CA THR A 180 31.93 -13.19 39.67
C THR A 180 32.35 -12.52 38.37
N ARG A 181 31.71 -11.39 38.02
CA ARG A 181 32.16 -10.56 36.92
C ARG A 181 33.48 -9.88 37.31
N ARG A 182 34.54 -10.14 36.55
CA ARG A 182 35.79 -9.38 36.66
C ARG A 182 35.65 -8.07 35.95
N ASN A 183 36.05 -6.95 36.57
CA ASN A 183 36.11 -5.63 35.95
C ASN A 183 37.28 -5.55 34.96
#